data_c36abb709ff156f6bb38bd1d8de2e792
#
_entry.id   c36abb709ff156f6bb38bd1d8de2e792
#
_cell.length_a   1.000
_cell.length_b   1.000
_cell.length_c   1.000
_cell.angle_alpha   90.00
_cell.angle_beta   90.00
_cell.angle_gamma   90.00
#
_symmetry.space_group_name_H-M   'P 1'
#
loop_
_entity.id
_entity.type
_entity.pdbx_description
1 polymer ?
#
loop_
_entity_poly.entity_id
_entity_poly.type
_entity_poly.pdbx_seq_one_letter_code
_entity_poly.pdbx_strand_id
1 'polypeptide(L)'
;MAKFLDGSGVQSALTDIIKNAESELYIIAPYLKISQQTQNYLKNTDKQNIRFKIISRSDAEIQPDNLKFLSELVHAEVKLCDNLHAKCFLNEKEGLITSMNLHEHSQTHNWEMGIRFSKNEDSTIYAETLKEIKLIDGASKPNLGIKRKSIQSESRQGQSQYTPQKTVYKPKEAPNKGLFTKMVDSVLGEEAYCIRCGHSMGKYNLEKPLCNNCYPIWAKHKNIDYPEKHCHACGELKPNISYNKPTCRDCYNRLYKKS
;
A
#
# COMPACT_ATOMS: atom_id res chain seq x y z
N MET A 1 1.94 0.38 26.61
CA MET A 1 3.28 0.60 26.02
C MET A 1 3.44 -0.27 24.79
N ALA A 2 3.96 0.29 23.70
CA ALA A 2 4.14 -0.40 22.42
C ALA A 2 5.05 -1.65 22.60
N LYS A 3 4.69 -2.74 21.91
CA LYS A 3 5.37 -4.04 22.03
C LYS A 3 5.83 -4.50 20.67
N PHE A 4 7.09 -4.94 20.57
CA PHE A 4 7.61 -5.66 19.42
C PHE A 4 7.01 -7.08 19.40
N LEU A 5 6.67 -7.57 18.20
CA LEU A 5 6.13 -8.90 17.95
C LEU A 5 6.90 -9.59 16.83
N ASP A 6 7.18 -10.87 17.02
CA ASP A 6 7.59 -11.78 15.96
C ASP A 6 6.38 -12.22 15.11
N GLY A 7 6.59 -13.08 14.11
CA GLY A 7 5.53 -13.51 13.19
C GLY A 7 4.32 -14.14 13.90
N SER A 8 4.54 -14.96 14.94
CA SER A 8 3.46 -15.59 15.69
C SER A 8 2.69 -14.57 16.54
N GLY A 9 3.40 -13.65 17.16
CA GLY A 9 2.82 -12.54 17.91
C GLY A 9 2.02 -11.59 17.00
N VAL A 10 2.50 -11.31 15.79
CA VAL A 10 1.79 -10.51 14.77
C VAL A 10 0.47 -11.17 14.39
N GLN A 11 0.46 -12.48 14.13
CA GLN A 11 -0.76 -13.21 13.76
C GLN A 11 -1.78 -13.20 14.88
N SER A 12 -1.33 -13.39 16.14
CA SER A 12 -2.21 -13.30 17.32
C SER A 12 -2.79 -11.90 17.47
N ALA A 13 -1.95 -10.86 17.39
CA ALA A 13 -2.37 -9.47 17.53
C ALA A 13 -3.37 -9.05 16.43
N LEU A 14 -3.14 -9.47 15.18
CA LEU A 14 -4.07 -9.24 14.07
C LEU A 14 -5.44 -9.88 14.36
N THR A 15 -5.45 -11.11 14.85
CA THR A 15 -6.69 -11.81 15.24
C THR A 15 -7.41 -11.07 16.35
N ASP A 16 -6.69 -10.64 17.38
CA ASP A 16 -7.25 -9.90 18.52
C ASP A 16 -7.87 -8.57 18.07
N ILE A 17 -7.17 -7.80 17.23
CA ILE A 17 -7.65 -6.50 16.73
C ILE A 17 -8.98 -6.67 15.98
N ILE A 18 -9.11 -7.71 15.15
CA ILE A 18 -10.36 -7.99 14.42
C ILE A 18 -11.47 -8.42 15.39
N LYS A 19 -11.18 -9.31 16.32
CA LYS A 19 -12.19 -9.87 17.23
C LYS A 19 -12.66 -8.89 18.30
N ASN A 20 -11.78 -8.00 18.74
CA ASN A 20 -12.03 -7.06 19.84
C ASN A 20 -12.49 -5.68 19.34
N ALA A 21 -12.71 -5.50 18.04
CA ALA A 21 -13.35 -4.29 17.53
C ALA A 21 -14.79 -4.19 18.05
N GLU A 22 -15.18 -2.99 18.49
CA GLU A 22 -16.52 -2.71 19.03
C GLU A 22 -17.27 -1.62 18.24
N SER A 23 -16.55 -0.71 17.60
CA SER A 23 -17.16 0.40 16.85
C SER A 23 -16.59 0.62 15.47
N GLU A 24 -15.28 0.44 15.30
CA GLU A 24 -14.61 0.65 14.02
C GLU A 24 -13.40 -0.29 13.86
N LEU A 25 -13.11 -0.65 12.61
CA LEU A 25 -11.96 -1.47 12.26
C LEU A 25 -11.38 -0.98 10.93
N TYR A 26 -10.07 -0.78 10.89
CA TYR A 26 -9.31 -0.47 9.69
C TYR A 26 -8.36 -1.61 9.35
N ILE A 27 -8.41 -2.06 8.11
CA ILE A 27 -7.54 -3.08 7.54
C ILE A 27 -6.85 -2.47 6.32
N ILE A 28 -5.58 -2.13 6.47
CA ILE A 28 -4.75 -1.58 5.41
C ILE A 28 -3.75 -2.68 5.01
N ALA A 29 -3.94 -3.25 3.84
CA ALA A 29 -3.05 -4.30 3.34
C ALA A 29 -3.02 -4.31 1.81
N PRO A 30 -1.85 -4.18 1.17
CA PRO A 30 -1.75 -4.12 -0.28
C PRO A 30 -2.27 -5.37 -0.98
N TYR A 31 -2.11 -6.55 -0.35
CA TYR A 31 -2.53 -7.83 -0.90
C TYR A 31 -3.52 -8.52 0.04
N LEU A 32 -4.66 -8.93 -0.53
CA LEU A 32 -5.74 -9.59 0.20
C LEU A 32 -5.90 -11.03 -0.31
N LYS A 33 -5.49 -11.99 0.50
CA LYS A 33 -5.85 -13.40 0.38
C LYS A 33 -6.31 -13.88 1.75
N ILE A 34 -7.57 -13.62 2.03
CA ILE A 34 -8.16 -13.76 3.36
C ILE A 34 -8.42 -15.24 3.63
N SER A 35 -7.77 -15.80 4.65
CA SER A 35 -7.98 -17.19 5.08
C SER A 35 -9.42 -17.40 5.55
N GLN A 36 -9.92 -18.64 5.48
CA GLN A 36 -11.28 -18.98 5.95
C GLN A 36 -11.50 -18.59 7.41
N GLN A 37 -10.47 -18.73 8.25
CA GLN A 37 -10.53 -18.33 9.65
C GLN A 37 -10.71 -16.81 9.81
N THR A 38 -9.94 -16.02 9.08
CA THR A 38 -10.07 -14.54 9.08
C THR A 38 -11.43 -14.11 8.51
N GLN A 39 -11.92 -14.78 7.46
CA GLN A 39 -13.27 -14.54 6.94
C GLN A 39 -14.35 -14.74 8.02
N ASN A 40 -14.22 -15.80 8.84
CA ASN A 40 -15.16 -16.06 9.91
C ASN A 40 -15.13 -14.96 10.99
N TYR A 41 -13.95 -14.44 11.33
CA TYR A 41 -13.84 -13.31 12.26
C TYR A 41 -14.48 -12.05 11.68
N LEU A 42 -14.20 -11.72 10.42
CA LEU A 42 -14.80 -10.55 9.75
C LEU A 42 -16.31 -10.69 9.62
N LYS A 43 -16.85 -11.88 9.33
CA LYS A 43 -18.30 -12.14 9.34
C LYS A 43 -18.93 -11.89 10.72
N ASN A 44 -18.25 -12.26 11.78
CA ASN A 44 -18.74 -12.02 13.14
C ASN A 44 -18.72 -10.52 13.48
N THR A 45 -17.67 -9.81 13.10
CA THR A 45 -17.58 -8.35 13.22
C THR A 45 -18.71 -7.64 12.45
N ASP A 46 -19.00 -8.10 11.23
CA ASP A 46 -20.10 -7.58 10.39
C ASP A 46 -21.47 -7.80 11.03
N LYS A 47 -21.71 -8.98 11.61
CA LYS A 47 -22.96 -9.31 12.33
C LYS A 47 -23.18 -8.44 13.58
N GLN A 48 -22.13 -7.91 14.18
CA GLN A 48 -22.20 -7.00 15.32
C GLN A 48 -22.44 -5.53 14.88
N ASN A 49 -22.67 -5.29 13.60
CA ASN A 49 -22.88 -3.97 13.00
C ASN A 49 -21.67 -3.02 13.15
N ILE A 50 -20.47 -3.56 13.31
CA ILE A 50 -19.25 -2.80 13.41
C ILE A 50 -18.86 -2.32 12.01
N ARG A 51 -18.61 -1.02 11.86
CA ARG A 51 -18.14 -0.44 10.60
C ARG A 51 -16.66 -0.74 10.41
N PHE A 52 -16.30 -1.24 9.24
CA PHE A 52 -14.89 -1.44 8.94
C PHE A 52 -14.53 -1.09 7.51
N LYS A 53 -13.29 -0.66 7.36
CA LYS A 53 -12.72 -0.27 6.08
C LYS A 53 -11.57 -1.20 5.74
N ILE A 54 -11.62 -1.74 4.54
CA ILE A 54 -10.56 -2.56 3.97
C ILE A 54 -9.98 -1.78 2.80
N ILE A 55 -8.71 -1.40 2.88
CA ILE A 55 -8.04 -0.68 1.82
C ILE A 55 -6.93 -1.54 1.26
N SER A 56 -7.02 -1.83 -0.03
CA SER A 56 -6.06 -2.64 -0.76
C SER A 56 -5.40 -1.84 -1.88
N ARG A 57 -4.37 -2.39 -2.45
CA ARG A 57 -3.67 -1.78 -3.57
C ARG A 57 -4.47 -1.94 -4.86
N SER A 58 -4.54 -0.87 -5.67
CA SER A 58 -5.40 -0.81 -6.86
C SER A 58 -4.98 -1.76 -7.99
N ASP A 59 -3.68 -2.05 -8.12
CA ASP A 59 -3.12 -2.96 -9.12
C ASP A 59 -2.90 -4.39 -8.60
N ALA A 60 -3.29 -4.67 -7.34
CA ALA A 60 -3.26 -6.01 -6.78
C ALA A 60 -4.53 -6.79 -7.17
N GLU A 61 -4.35 -8.00 -7.68
CA GLU A 61 -5.45 -8.90 -7.97
C GLU A 61 -6.08 -9.41 -6.66
N ILE A 62 -7.37 -9.21 -6.50
CA ILE A 62 -8.17 -9.82 -5.44
C ILE A 62 -8.85 -11.04 -6.04
N GLN A 63 -8.56 -12.24 -5.52
CA GLN A 63 -9.11 -13.49 -6.01
C GLN A 63 -10.65 -13.49 -5.99
N PRO A 64 -11.34 -14.13 -6.96
CA PRO A 64 -12.80 -14.10 -7.08
C PRO A 64 -13.53 -14.50 -5.79
N ASP A 65 -13.05 -15.50 -5.08
CA ASP A 65 -13.63 -15.97 -3.82
C ASP A 65 -13.56 -14.90 -2.72
N ASN A 66 -12.46 -14.16 -2.65
CA ASN A 66 -12.31 -13.05 -1.72
C ASN A 66 -13.19 -11.86 -2.12
N LEU A 67 -13.32 -11.56 -3.42
CA LEU A 67 -14.25 -10.54 -3.91
C LEU A 67 -15.69 -10.89 -3.54
N LYS A 68 -16.11 -12.15 -3.76
CA LYS A 68 -17.41 -12.65 -3.38
C LYS A 68 -17.64 -12.49 -1.88
N PHE A 69 -16.71 -12.97 -1.06
CA PHE A 69 -16.76 -12.83 0.39
C PHE A 69 -16.91 -11.37 0.82
N LEU A 70 -16.07 -10.47 0.31
CA LEU A 70 -16.10 -9.05 0.65
C LEU A 70 -17.41 -8.37 0.22
N SER A 71 -18.05 -8.83 -0.86
CA SER A 71 -19.34 -8.32 -1.32
C SER A 71 -20.52 -8.76 -0.45
N GLU A 72 -20.36 -9.82 0.34
CA GLU A 72 -21.37 -10.31 1.28
C GLU A 72 -21.42 -9.49 2.59
N LEU A 73 -20.35 -8.77 2.91
CA LEU A 73 -20.23 -7.97 4.12
C LEU A 73 -21.05 -6.67 3.97
N VAL A 74 -21.91 -6.40 4.95
CA VAL A 74 -22.85 -5.26 4.93
C VAL A 74 -22.19 -3.98 5.43
N HIS A 75 -21.38 -4.08 6.49
CA HIS A 75 -20.77 -2.93 7.17
C HIS A 75 -19.32 -2.66 6.74
N ALA A 76 -18.80 -3.45 5.78
CA ALA A 76 -17.48 -3.26 5.22
C ALA A 76 -17.46 -2.24 4.07
N GLU A 77 -16.54 -1.31 4.10
CA GLU A 77 -16.20 -0.45 2.97
C GLU A 77 -14.87 -0.90 2.37
N VAL A 78 -14.90 -1.38 1.12
CA VAL A 78 -13.68 -1.82 0.44
C VAL A 78 -13.25 -0.76 -0.57
N LYS A 79 -12.00 -0.33 -0.45
CA LYS A 79 -11.41 0.72 -1.27
C LYS A 79 -10.07 0.28 -1.87
N LEU A 80 -9.69 0.93 -2.95
CA LEU A 80 -8.44 0.71 -3.67
C LEU A 80 -7.58 1.97 -3.61
N CYS A 81 -6.32 1.82 -3.25
CA CYS A 81 -5.34 2.89 -3.15
C CYS A 81 -4.15 2.64 -4.08
N ASP A 82 -3.81 3.64 -4.89
CA ASP A 82 -2.66 3.56 -5.79
C ASP A 82 -1.35 3.54 -4.97
N ASN A 83 -0.40 2.69 -5.36
CA ASN A 83 0.91 2.54 -4.72
C ASN A 83 0.89 2.18 -3.23
N LEU A 84 -0.22 1.65 -2.71
CA LEU A 84 -0.29 1.21 -1.31
C LEU A 84 0.73 0.10 -1.04
N HIS A 85 1.55 0.28 0.01
CA HIS A 85 2.46 -0.76 0.51
C HIS A 85 2.44 -0.89 2.03
N ALA A 86 1.71 -0.03 2.73
CA ALA A 86 1.53 -0.10 4.17
C ALA A 86 0.71 -1.34 4.58
N LYS A 87 1.04 -1.91 5.75
CA LYS A 87 0.27 -2.95 6.41
C LYS A 87 -0.02 -2.48 7.82
N CYS A 88 -1.27 -2.19 8.07
CA CYS A 88 -1.73 -1.67 9.35
C CYS A 88 -3.14 -2.16 9.66
N PHE A 89 -3.34 -2.57 10.88
CA PHE A 89 -4.62 -3.01 11.42
C PHE A 89 -4.90 -2.17 12.67
N LEU A 90 -6.09 -1.59 12.77
CA LEU A 90 -6.41 -0.69 13.87
C LEU A 90 -7.91 -0.78 14.18
N ASN A 91 -8.24 -0.91 15.46
CA ASN A 91 -9.59 -0.71 15.97
C ASN A 91 -9.62 0.51 16.91
N GLU A 92 -10.73 0.83 17.53
CA GLU A 92 -10.88 1.97 18.43
C GLU A 92 -10.02 1.91 19.71
N LYS A 93 -9.39 0.75 20.02
CA LYS A 93 -8.62 0.50 21.24
C LYS A 93 -7.13 0.37 21.00
N GLU A 94 -6.74 -0.23 19.87
CA GLU A 94 -5.36 -0.64 19.63
C GLU A 94 -5.03 -0.73 18.14
N GLY A 95 -3.74 -0.79 17.82
CA GLY A 95 -3.25 -0.93 16.47
C GLY A 95 -2.02 -1.83 16.35
N LEU A 96 -1.79 -2.29 15.12
CA LEU A 96 -0.65 -3.10 14.71
C LEU A 96 -0.10 -2.55 13.40
N ILE A 97 1.17 -2.16 13.39
CA ILE A 97 1.94 -1.91 12.17
C ILE A 97 2.87 -3.09 11.97
N THR A 98 2.91 -3.65 10.77
CA THR A 98 3.63 -4.91 10.53
C THR A 98 4.17 -5.02 9.12
N SER A 99 5.06 -5.97 8.89
CA SER A 99 5.45 -6.43 7.56
C SER A 99 4.41 -7.38 6.94
N MET A 100 3.55 -8.02 7.77
CA MET A 100 2.60 -9.06 7.35
C MET A 100 1.45 -8.50 6.54
N ASN A 101 1.22 -9.07 5.36
CA ASN A 101 0.00 -8.85 4.58
C ASN A 101 -1.17 -9.66 5.14
N LEU A 102 -2.40 -9.26 4.80
CA LEU A 102 -3.56 -10.11 5.02
C LEU A 102 -3.59 -11.23 3.97
N HIS A 103 -2.56 -12.06 3.99
CA HIS A 103 -2.32 -13.12 3.03
C HIS A 103 -1.94 -14.40 3.77
N GLU A 104 -2.64 -15.49 3.49
CA GLU A 104 -2.46 -16.79 4.15
C GLU A 104 -1.00 -17.28 4.14
N HIS A 105 -0.30 -17.08 3.03
CA HIS A 105 1.10 -17.48 2.88
C HIS A 105 2.06 -16.67 3.77
N SER A 106 1.80 -15.38 3.96
CA SER A 106 2.58 -14.53 4.86
C SER A 106 2.45 -14.98 6.32
N GLN A 107 1.29 -15.54 6.67
CA GLN A 107 1.00 -15.98 8.03
C GLN A 107 1.69 -17.30 8.41
N THR A 108 2.18 -18.08 7.46
CA THR A 108 2.68 -19.44 7.70
C THR A 108 4.13 -19.68 7.31
N HIS A 109 4.69 -18.91 6.36
CA HIS A 109 5.98 -19.22 5.74
C HIS A 109 7.00 -18.08 5.73
N ASN A 110 6.57 -16.83 5.98
CA ASN A 110 7.47 -15.68 5.94
C ASN A 110 7.97 -15.31 7.34
N TRP A 111 9.17 -14.75 7.39
CA TRP A 111 9.62 -14.01 8.57
C TRP A 111 8.91 -12.67 8.62
N GLU A 112 8.06 -12.50 9.62
CA GLU A 112 7.26 -11.31 9.81
C GLU A 112 7.56 -10.68 11.18
N MET A 113 7.39 -9.38 11.28
CA MET A 113 7.53 -8.64 12.52
C MET A 113 6.52 -7.49 12.57
N GLY A 114 6.27 -6.98 13.77
CA GLY A 114 5.37 -5.84 13.93
C GLY A 114 5.50 -5.16 15.27
N ILE A 115 4.78 -4.05 15.39
CA ILE A 115 4.63 -3.29 16.63
C ILE A 115 3.15 -3.16 16.93
N ARG A 116 2.71 -3.72 18.07
CA ARG A 116 1.38 -3.51 18.64
C ARG A 116 1.43 -2.36 19.64
N PHE A 117 0.43 -1.50 19.61
CA PHE A 117 0.30 -0.33 20.49
C PHE A 117 -1.15 -0.13 20.88
N SER A 118 -1.39 0.46 22.06
CA SER A 118 -2.72 0.74 22.54
C SER A 118 -3.02 2.25 22.52
N LYS A 119 -4.30 2.60 22.34
CA LYS A 119 -4.75 3.99 22.37
C LYS A 119 -4.48 4.66 23.71
N ASN A 120 -4.62 3.91 24.80
CA ASN A 120 -4.51 4.46 26.15
C ASN A 120 -3.06 4.68 26.59
N GLU A 121 -2.17 3.73 26.28
CA GLU A 121 -0.78 3.79 26.73
C GLU A 121 0.16 4.47 25.70
N ASP A 122 -0.20 4.38 24.42
CA ASP A 122 0.62 4.87 23.30
C ASP A 122 -0.18 5.86 22.43
N SER A 123 -0.85 6.81 23.07
CA SER A 123 -1.83 7.72 22.45
C SER A 123 -1.28 8.48 21.26
N THR A 124 -0.01 8.88 21.29
CA THR A 124 0.66 9.58 20.19
C THR A 124 0.80 8.69 18.97
N ILE A 125 1.31 7.45 19.12
CA ILE A 125 1.47 6.50 18.02
C ILE A 125 0.10 6.18 17.44
N TYR A 126 -0.90 5.94 18.29
CA TYR A 126 -2.26 5.65 17.87
C TYR A 126 -2.86 6.80 17.04
N ALA A 127 -2.74 8.03 17.51
CA ALA A 127 -3.29 9.21 16.84
C ALA A 127 -2.61 9.48 15.48
N GLU A 128 -1.29 9.38 15.40
CA GLU A 128 -0.57 9.56 14.14
C GLU A 128 -0.86 8.42 13.14
N THR A 129 -0.98 7.18 13.62
CA THR A 129 -1.39 6.04 12.78
C THR A 129 -2.80 6.23 12.24
N LEU A 130 -3.76 6.62 13.07
CA LEU A 130 -5.13 6.88 12.64
C LEU A 130 -5.20 8.04 11.63
N LYS A 131 -4.38 9.08 11.84
CA LYS A 131 -4.27 10.21 10.91
C LYS A 131 -3.77 9.75 9.54
N GLU A 132 -2.73 8.92 9.49
CA GLU A 132 -2.20 8.38 8.23
C GLU A 132 -3.22 7.45 7.55
N ILE A 133 -3.92 6.59 8.30
CA ILE A 133 -5.03 5.78 7.78
C ILE A 133 -6.10 6.64 7.12
N LYS A 134 -6.47 7.78 7.74
CA LYS A 134 -7.46 8.71 7.17
C LYS A 134 -6.97 9.40 5.90
N LEU A 135 -5.68 9.68 5.79
CA LEU A 135 -5.08 10.20 4.54
C LEU A 135 -5.12 9.16 3.43
N ILE A 136 -4.76 7.91 3.72
CA ILE A 136 -4.85 6.78 2.80
C ILE A 136 -6.32 6.57 2.36
N ASP A 137 -7.27 6.58 3.31
CA ASP A 137 -8.70 6.45 3.02
C ASP A 137 -9.21 7.57 2.10
N GLY A 138 -8.79 8.82 2.35
CA GLY A 138 -9.12 9.98 1.52
C GLY A 138 -8.55 9.91 0.10
N ALA A 139 -7.38 9.30 -0.07
CA ALA A 139 -6.73 9.09 -1.37
C ALA A 139 -7.28 7.86 -2.13
N SER A 140 -8.04 7.00 -1.45
CA SER A 140 -8.54 5.74 -1.98
C SER A 140 -9.87 5.90 -2.72
N LYS A 141 -10.10 5.06 -3.73
CA LYS A 141 -11.33 5.01 -4.51
C LYS A 141 -12.16 3.78 -4.12
N PRO A 142 -13.51 3.86 -4.12
CA PRO A 142 -14.35 2.69 -3.87
C PRO A 142 -14.05 1.56 -4.86
N ASN A 143 -14.04 0.32 -4.39
CA ASN A 143 -13.94 -0.83 -5.27
C ASN A 143 -15.30 -1.08 -5.96
N LEU A 144 -15.43 -0.66 -7.22
CA LEU A 144 -16.66 -0.78 -8.00
C LEU A 144 -17.05 -2.24 -8.33
N GLY A 145 -16.13 -3.19 -8.20
CA GLY A 145 -16.41 -4.63 -8.34
C GLY A 145 -17.21 -5.22 -7.18
N ILE A 146 -17.31 -4.49 -6.05
CA ILE A 146 -18.03 -4.91 -4.86
C ILE A 146 -19.32 -4.09 -4.76
N LYS A 147 -20.44 -4.66 -5.23
CA LYS A 147 -21.77 -4.03 -5.12
C LYS A 147 -22.24 -4.15 -3.67
N ARG A 148 -22.43 -3.04 -2.98
CA ARG A 148 -23.08 -3.02 -1.65
C ARG A 148 -24.53 -3.47 -1.75
N LYS A 149 -24.98 -4.35 -0.86
CA LYS A 149 -26.41 -4.50 -0.56
C LYS A 149 -26.84 -3.22 0.16
N SER A 150 -27.71 -2.42 -0.47
CA SER A 150 -28.25 -1.22 0.16
C SER A 150 -29.07 -1.63 1.40
N ILE A 151 -28.65 -1.13 2.56
CA ILE A 151 -29.53 -1.10 3.72
C ILE A 151 -30.59 -0.04 3.40
N GLN A 152 -31.85 -0.46 3.28
CA GLN A 152 -32.95 0.49 3.26
C GLN A 152 -32.96 1.21 4.60
N SER A 153 -32.44 2.44 4.62
CA SER A 153 -32.52 3.32 5.77
C SER A 153 -33.97 3.78 5.91
N GLU A 154 -34.65 3.31 6.94
CA GLU A 154 -35.84 3.98 7.42
C GLU A 154 -35.48 5.41 7.77
N SER A 155 -36.11 6.34 7.06
CA SER A 155 -35.91 7.77 7.17
C SER A 155 -36.35 8.28 8.56
N ARG A 156 -35.37 8.70 9.37
CA ARG A 156 -35.63 9.71 10.39
C ARG A 156 -35.13 11.05 9.85
N GLN A 157 -36.10 11.90 9.49
CA GLN A 157 -35.89 13.29 9.16
C GLN A 157 -35.31 14.03 10.38
N GLY A 158 -34.12 14.52 10.24
CA GLY A 158 -33.50 15.48 11.13
C GLY A 158 -32.63 16.37 10.28
N GLN A 159 -33.20 17.51 9.83
CA GLN A 159 -32.49 18.55 9.09
C GLN A 159 -31.45 19.18 10.00
N SER A 160 -30.18 18.99 9.71
CA SER A 160 -29.12 19.90 10.13
C SER A 160 -28.36 20.33 8.88
N GLN A 161 -28.54 21.58 8.50
CA GLN A 161 -27.83 22.23 7.41
C GLN A 161 -26.35 22.42 7.83
N TYR A 162 -25.48 21.53 7.39
CA TYR A 162 -24.05 21.73 7.43
C TYR A 162 -23.57 22.09 6.02
N THR A 163 -23.24 23.35 5.83
CA THR A 163 -22.54 23.85 4.64
C THR A 163 -21.07 23.46 4.71
N PRO A 164 -20.53 22.63 3.78
CA PRO A 164 -19.09 22.35 3.78
C PRO A 164 -18.34 23.61 3.31
N GLN A 165 -17.58 24.22 4.18
CA GLN A 165 -16.52 25.14 3.75
C GLN A 165 -15.50 24.34 2.95
N LYS A 166 -15.37 24.68 1.67
CA LYS A 166 -14.28 24.23 0.80
C LYS A 166 -12.97 24.80 1.33
N THR A 167 -12.31 24.11 2.23
CA THR A 167 -10.89 24.30 2.43
C THR A 167 -10.18 23.69 1.23
N VAL A 168 -9.75 24.53 0.31
CA VAL A 168 -8.83 24.17 -0.75
C VAL A 168 -7.52 23.76 -0.08
N TYR A 169 -7.29 22.46 0.04
CA TYR A 169 -5.99 21.93 0.43
C TYR A 169 -5.02 22.25 -0.71
N LYS A 170 -4.21 23.29 -0.52
CA LYS A 170 -2.98 23.45 -1.30
C LYS A 170 -2.02 22.37 -0.82
N PRO A 171 -1.56 21.47 -1.69
CA PRO A 171 -0.48 20.56 -1.33
C PRO A 171 0.69 21.41 -0.84
N LYS A 172 1.23 21.12 0.35
CA LYS A 172 2.54 21.63 0.73
C LYS A 172 3.47 21.23 -0.39
N GLU A 173 4.09 22.21 -1.03
CA GLU A 173 5.11 21.96 -2.04
C GLU A 173 6.10 20.94 -1.47
N ALA A 174 6.30 19.87 -2.23
CA ALA A 174 7.34 18.91 -1.93
C ALA A 174 8.66 19.68 -1.77
N PRO A 175 9.52 19.34 -0.79
CA PRO A 175 10.77 20.05 -0.60
C PRO A 175 11.51 20.08 -1.92
N ASN A 176 11.83 21.27 -2.34
CA ASN A 176 12.45 21.74 -3.58
C ASN A 176 13.21 20.65 -4.35
N LYS A 177 12.52 19.91 -5.24
CA LYS A 177 13.10 18.93 -6.17
C LYS A 177 14.16 19.57 -7.10
N GLY A 178 14.18 20.91 -7.19
CA GLY A 178 15.05 21.64 -8.08
C GLY A 178 16.55 21.55 -7.77
N LEU A 179 16.96 21.32 -6.51
CA LEU A 179 18.38 21.22 -6.17
C LEU A 179 18.91 19.81 -6.42
N PHE A 180 18.10 18.80 -6.12
CA PHE A 180 18.49 17.39 -6.31
C PHE A 180 18.49 17.01 -7.79
N THR A 181 17.50 17.47 -8.56
CA THR A 181 17.43 17.26 -10.01
C THR A 181 18.55 18.00 -10.74
N LYS A 182 18.87 19.25 -10.34
CA LYS A 182 19.99 20.01 -10.91
C LYS A 182 21.36 19.41 -10.58
N MET A 183 21.55 18.80 -9.41
CA MET A 183 22.78 18.07 -9.08
C MET A 183 22.91 16.78 -9.88
N VAL A 184 21.83 16.07 -10.11
CA VAL A 184 21.79 14.85 -10.94
C VAL A 184 22.01 15.19 -12.41
N ASP A 185 21.40 16.24 -12.92
CA ASP A 185 21.59 16.71 -14.31
C ASP A 185 23.02 17.22 -14.60
N SER A 186 23.72 17.74 -13.60
CA SER A 186 25.11 18.21 -13.79
C SER A 186 26.18 17.10 -13.74
N VAL A 187 25.83 15.92 -13.22
CA VAL A 187 26.73 14.75 -13.11
C VAL A 187 26.45 13.69 -14.17
N LEU A 188 25.26 13.74 -14.79
CA LEU A 188 24.73 12.73 -15.72
C LEU A 188 24.39 13.39 -17.07
N GLY A 189 25.29 14.10 -17.66
CA GLY A 189 25.17 14.56 -19.06
C GLY A 189 25.26 13.42 -20.07
N GLU A 190 24.69 12.21 -19.80
CA GLU A 190 25.10 11.03 -20.52
C GLU A 190 23.94 10.09 -20.85
N GLU A 191 24.17 9.27 -21.85
CA GLU A 191 23.23 8.34 -22.44
C GLU A 191 22.66 7.36 -21.42
N ALA A 192 21.36 7.14 -21.52
CA ALA A 192 20.68 6.08 -20.80
C ALA A 192 20.41 4.89 -21.73
N TYR A 193 20.29 3.71 -21.15
CA TYR A 193 20.08 2.48 -21.89
C TYR A 193 18.83 1.75 -21.40
N CYS A 194 18.09 1.16 -22.33
CA CYS A 194 16.94 0.34 -21.99
C CYS A 194 17.38 -0.92 -21.20
N ILE A 195 16.83 -1.12 -20.02
CA ILE A 195 17.20 -2.26 -19.17
C ILE A 195 16.92 -3.62 -19.79
N ARG A 196 16.01 -3.71 -20.77
CA ARG A 196 15.65 -4.95 -21.46
C ARG A 196 16.48 -5.25 -22.67
N CYS A 197 16.59 -4.30 -23.60
CA CYS A 197 17.23 -4.52 -24.91
C CYS A 197 18.58 -3.80 -25.06
N GLY A 198 19.03 -3.02 -24.09
CA GLY A 198 20.30 -2.28 -24.14
C GLY A 198 20.34 -1.11 -25.11
N HIS A 199 19.22 -0.78 -25.77
CA HIS A 199 19.17 0.34 -26.74
C HIS A 199 19.39 1.69 -26.03
N SER A 200 20.19 2.56 -26.64
CA SER A 200 20.39 3.94 -26.15
C SER A 200 19.09 4.72 -26.18
N MET A 201 18.80 5.45 -25.08
CA MET A 201 17.54 6.16 -24.87
C MET A 201 17.70 7.67 -24.69
N GLY A 202 18.93 8.19 -24.86
CA GLY A 202 19.24 9.59 -24.61
C GLY A 202 19.45 9.87 -23.10
N LYS A 203 18.78 10.88 -22.56
CA LYS A 203 19.01 11.30 -21.17
C LYS A 203 18.55 10.27 -20.12
N TYR A 204 19.38 10.08 -19.11
CA TYR A 204 19.10 9.20 -17.98
C TYR A 204 17.86 9.62 -17.22
N ASN A 205 16.92 8.66 -17.03
CA ASN A 205 15.70 8.88 -16.29
C ASN A 205 15.27 7.60 -15.55
N LEU A 206 15.41 7.60 -14.23
CA LEU A 206 15.05 6.47 -13.36
C LEU A 206 13.57 6.04 -13.46
N GLU A 207 12.68 6.96 -13.75
CA GLU A 207 11.25 6.68 -13.86
C GLU A 207 10.88 6.00 -15.19
N LYS A 208 11.79 6.03 -16.17
CA LYS A 208 11.56 5.47 -17.51
C LYS A 208 12.74 4.62 -17.98
N PRO A 209 13.03 3.49 -17.33
CA PRO A 209 14.20 2.68 -17.67
C PRO A 209 14.01 1.77 -18.89
N LEU A 210 12.84 1.80 -19.54
CA LEU A 210 12.50 1.02 -20.74
C LEU A 210 12.25 1.93 -21.93
N CYS A 211 12.76 1.54 -23.11
CA CYS A 211 12.48 2.25 -24.35
C CYS A 211 11.01 2.09 -24.79
N ASN A 212 10.57 2.92 -25.74
CA ASN A 212 9.20 2.93 -26.26
C ASN A 212 8.73 1.57 -26.81
N ASN A 213 9.64 0.72 -27.27
CA ASN A 213 9.33 -0.60 -27.80
C ASN A 213 9.19 -1.65 -26.69
N CYS A 214 9.99 -1.54 -25.61
CA CYS A 214 10.00 -2.51 -24.51
C CYS A 214 8.96 -2.20 -23.43
N TYR A 215 8.64 -0.91 -23.24
CA TYR A 215 7.67 -0.48 -22.24
C TYR A 215 6.27 -1.09 -22.44
N PRO A 216 5.65 -1.12 -23.64
CA PRO A 216 4.32 -1.73 -23.82
C PRO A 216 4.28 -3.21 -23.51
N ILE A 217 5.40 -3.94 -23.72
CA ILE A 217 5.51 -5.36 -23.40
C ILE A 217 5.56 -5.55 -21.89
N TRP A 218 6.38 -4.76 -21.22
CA TRP A 218 6.48 -4.76 -19.76
C TRP A 218 5.17 -4.32 -19.09
N ALA A 219 4.52 -3.29 -19.64
CA ALA A 219 3.30 -2.70 -19.10
C ALA A 219 2.11 -3.67 -19.04
N LYS A 220 2.14 -4.76 -19.82
CA LYS A 220 1.12 -5.82 -19.75
C LYS A 220 1.16 -6.59 -18.42
N HIS A 221 2.34 -6.74 -17.84
CA HIS A 221 2.58 -7.53 -16.63
C HIS A 221 2.92 -6.68 -15.42
N LYS A 222 3.50 -5.48 -15.62
CA LYS A 222 3.91 -4.49 -14.60
C LYS A 222 4.70 -5.10 -13.43
N ASN A 223 5.44 -6.17 -13.67
CA ASN A 223 6.29 -6.77 -12.66
C ASN A 223 7.57 -5.94 -12.53
N ILE A 224 7.66 -5.13 -11.47
CA ILE A 224 8.79 -4.23 -11.21
C ILE A 224 10.09 -4.95 -10.84
N ASP A 225 10.00 -6.19 -10.35
CA ASP A 225 11.13 -7.02 -9.95
C ASP A 225 11.48 -8.08 -11.00
N TYR A 226 10.82 -8.04 -12.18
CA TYR A 226 11.17 -8.93 -13.28
C TYR A 226 12.64 -8.75 -13.67
N PRO A 227 13.44 -9.85 -13.76
CA PRO A 227 14.85 -9.76 -14.10
C PRO A 227 15.05 -9.23 -15.52
N GLU A 228 15.72 -8.10 -15.61
CA GLU A 228 16.14 -7.48 -16.86
C GLU A 228 17.66 -7.63 -17.04
N LYS A 229 18.21 -7.18 -18.17
CA LYS A 229 19.54 -7.58 -18.60
C LYS A 229 20.59 -6.48 -18.52
N HIS A 230 20.20 -5.24 -18.82
CA HIS A 230 21.14 -4.13 -19.03
C HIS A 230 21.01 -3.07 -17.95
N CYS A 231 22.13 -2.55 -17.49
CA CYS A 231 22.16 -1.40 -16.58
C CYS A 231 21.72 -0.12 -17.32
N HIS A 232 20.73 0.59 -16.75
CA HIS A 232 20.20 1.82 -17.34
C HIS A 232 21.25 2.94 -17.51
N ALA A 233 22.30 2.95 -16.67
CA ALA A 233 23.31 4.00 -16.68
C ALA A 233 24.56 3.67 -17.52
N CYS A 234 24.99 2.41 -17.60
CA CYS A 234 26.19 2.05 -18.39
C CYS A 234 25.89 1.17 -19.61
N GLY A 235 24.65 0.68 -19.76
CA GLY A 235 24.26 -0.18 -20.88
C GLY A 235 24.78 -1.62 -20.82
N GLU A 236 25.70 -1.93 -19.91
CA GLU A 236 26.31 -3.25 -19.84
C GLU A 236 25.33 -4.32 -19.32
N LEU A 237 25.56 -5.57 -19.74
CA LEU A 237 24.88 -6.73 -19.19
C LEU A 237 25.30 -6.90 -17.72
N LYS A 238 24.35 -6.85 -16.81
CA LYS A 238 24.59 -6.96 -15.38
C LYS A 238 23.49 -7.82 -14.72
N PRO A 239 23.83 -8.65 -13.74
CA PRO A 239 22.84 -9.38 -12.94
C PRO A 239 22.04 -8.42 -12.05
N ASN A 240 20.87 -8.87 -11.61
CA ASN A 240 20.01 -8.17 -10.65
C ASN A 240 19.53 -6.77 -11.11
N ILE A 241 19.34 -6.59 -12.40
CA ILE A 241 18.66 -5.42 -12.97
C ILE A 241 17.17 -5.70 -13.02
N SER A 242 16.35 -4.71 -12.67
CA SER A 242 14.89 -4.76 -12.78
C SER A 242 14.34 -3.33 -12.95
N TYR A 243 13.04 -3.19 -13.17
CA TYR A 243 12.42 -1.87 -13.23
C TYR A 243 12.60 -1.09 -11.92
N ASN A 244 12.53 -1.78 -10.78
CA ASN A 244 12.75 -1.23 -9.44
C ASN A 244 14.23 -0.94 -9.13
N LYS A 245 15.16 -1.66 -9.78
CA LYS A 245 16.61 -1.51 -9.63
C LYS A 245 17.27 -1.41 -11.00
N PRO A 246 17.10 -0.27 -11.70
CA PRO A 246 17.53 -0.18 -13.09
C PRO A 246 19.04 0.01 -13.28
N THR A 247 19.81 0.20 -12.20
CA THR A 247 21.26 0.42 -12.25
C THR A 247 22.04 -0.69 -11.54
N CYS A 248 23.21 -1.03 -12.07
CA CYS A 248 24.14 -1.91 -11.40
C CYS A 248 24.76 -1.23 -10.15
N ARG A 249 25.33 -2.04 -9.26
CA ARG A 249 25.88 -1.57 -7.98
C ARG A 249 26.95 -0.49 -8.16
N ASP A 250 27.80 -0.62 -9.16
CA ASP A 250 28.90 0.34 -9.42
C ASP A 250 28.35 1.69 -9.89
N CYS A 251 27.42 1.66 -10.84
CA CYS A 251 26.72 2.86 -11.29
C CYS A 251 25.91 3.49 -10.15
N TYR A 252 25.19 2.70 -9.35
CA TYR A 252 24.46 3.20 -8.20
C TYR A 252 25.38 3.89 -7.20
N ASN A 253 26.51 3.29 -6.86
CA ASN A 253 27.49 3.88 -5.94
C ASN A 253 28.07 5.18 -6.52
N ARG A 254 28.44 5.18 -7.81
CA ARG A 254 28.95 6.37 -8.51
C ARG A 254 27.95 7.52 -8.55
N LEU A 255 26.65 7.21 -8.75
CA LEU A 255 25.60 8.19 -8.94
C LEU A 255 25.02 8.72 -7.62
N TYR A 256 24.95 7.87 -6.59
CA TYR A 256 24.18 8.17 -5.38
C TYR A 256 24.96 8.12 -4.08
N LYS A 257 26.15 7.47 -4.06
CA LYS A 257 27.04 7.50 -2.91
C LYS A 257 28.22 8.42 -3.21
N LYS A 258 28.07 9.70 -2.94
CA LYS A 258 29.24 10.59 -2.80
C LYS A 258 29.90 10.30 -1.46
N SER A 259 31.21 9.97 -1.51
CA SER A 259 32.13 9.95 -0.37
C SER A 259 32.08 11.27 0.40
#